data_5e3742fc4ba1323bfd63ddca6bbe6a6f
#
_entry.id   5e3742fc4ba1323bfd63ddca6bbe6a6f
#
_cell.length_a   1.000
_cell.length_b   1.000
_cell.length_c   1.000
_cell.angle_alpha   90.00
_cell.angle_beta   90.00
_cell.angle_gamma   90.00
#
_symmetry.space_group_name_H-M   'P 1'
#
loop_
_entity.id
_entity.type
_entity.pdbx_description
1 polymer ?
#
loop_
_entity_poly.entity_id
_entity_poly.type
_entity_poly.pdbx_seq_one_letter_code
_entity_poly.pdbx_strand_id
1 'polypeptide(L)'
;MNEPVLGGMAHTAADRPLPLLRAGNTNCGGCGMSIALNMLSRAIAGRKVQMVIPACCGIVTAGPFPYSAYGAPVIAATFASAAAVATGLARVAESNSDPTRILCFAGDGGTYDIGLATISAAAERNEDILFVCYDNEIYGNTGGQRSSAPP
;
A
#
# COMPACT_ATOMS: atom_id res chain seq x y z
N MET A 1 -4.18 -16.54 26.60
CA MET A 1 -4.95 -17.56 25.84
C MET A 1 -4.30 -17.67 24.47
N ASN A 2 -3.65 -18.80 24.19
CA ASN A 2 -2.91 -19.04 22.96
C ASN A 2 -3.89 -19.38 21.83
N GLU A 3 -4.00 -18.51 20.84
CA GLU A 3 -4.57 -18.95 19.56
C GLU A 3 -3.56 -19.87 18.86
N PRO A 4 -3.97 -21.03 18.35
CA PRO A 4 -3.07 -21.92 17.62
C PRO A 4 -2.72 -21.31 16.27
N VAL A 5 -1.48 -21.04 16.08
CA VAL A 5 -0.88 -20.71 14.78
C VAL A 5 -0.88 -21.98 13.95
N LEU A 6 -1.54 -21.92 12.77
CA LEU A 6 -1.45 -22.89 11.69
C LEU A 6 -2.14 -24.26 11.89
N GLY A 7 -3.47 -24.27 11.86
CA GLY A 7 -4.23 -25.42 11.38
C GLY A 7 -4.34 -25.35 9.86
N GLY A 8 -3.62 -26.20 9.14
CA GLY A 8 -3.63 -26.25 7.70
C GLY A 8 -4.99 -26.74 7.17
N MET A 9 -5.89 -25.83 6.85
CA MET A 9 -6.96 -26.11 5.90
C MET A 9 -6.43 -25.83 4.50
N ALA A 10 -6.45 -26.84 3.64
CA ALA A 10 -6.17 -26.66 2.22
C ALA A 10 -7.27 -25.76 1.63
N HIS A 11 -7.02 -24.45 1.56
CA HIS A 11 -7.91 -23.53 0.88
C HIS A 11 -7.97 -23.92 -0.60
N THR A 12 -9.17 -24.10 -1.12
CA THR A 12 -9.38 -24.23 -2.56
C THR A 12 -8.96 -22.93 -3.25
N ALA A 13 -8.65 -22.96 -4.54
CA ALA A 13 -8.27 -21.76 -5.27
C ALA A 13 -9.35 -20.67 -5.22
N ALA A 14 -10.60 -21.04 -5.00
CA ALA A 14 -11.74 -20.14 -4.85
C ALA A 14 -11.78 -19.41 -3.50
N ASP A 15 -11.15 -19.97 -2.45
CA ASP A 15 -11.18 -19.42 -1.09
C ASP A 15 -9.99 -18.52 -0.80
N ARG A 16 -9.05 -18.36 -1.74
CA ARG A 16 -7.90 -17.48 -1.55
C ARG A 16 -8.32 -16.04 -1.71
N PRO A 17 -8.03 -15.17 -0.74
CA PRO A 17 -8.22 -13.73 -0.92
C PRO A 17 -7.46 -13.27 -2.15
N LEU A 18 -8.06 -12.35 -2.89
CA LEU A 18 -7.41 -11.77 -4.07
C LEU A 18 -6.05 -11.16 -3.66
N PRO A 19 -4.97 -11.45 -4.39
CA PRO A 19 -3.69 -10.85 -4.10
C PRO A 19 -3.77 -9.33 -4.31
N LEU A 20 -3.02 -8.56 -3.51
CA LEU A 20 -2.94 -7.10 -3.69
C LEU A 20 -2.48 -6.70 -5.08
N LEU A 21 -1.58 -7.48 -5.68
CA LEU A 21 -1.11 -7.29 -7.05
C LEU A 21 -1.52 -8.49 -7.91
N ARG A 22 -2.25 -8.22 -8.97
CA ARG A 22 -2.69 -9.22 -9.95
C ARG A 22 -1.74 -9.28 -11.14
N ALA A 23 -1.85 -10.35 -11.91
CA ALA A 23 -1.21 -10.46 -13.22
C ALA A 23 -1.73 -9.37 -14.19
N GLY A 24 -0.92 -9.00 -15.17
CA GLY A 24 -1.23 -7.93 -16.11
C GLY A 24 -0.95 -6.52 -15.57
N ASN A 25 -0.19 -6.40 -14.47
CA ASN A 25 0.26 -5.11 -13.97
C ASN A 25 1.35 -4.51 -14.88
N THR A 26 1.58 -3.20 -14.76
CA THR A 26 2.53 -2.45 -15.57
C THR A 26 3.90 -2.24 -14.90
N ASN A 27 4.21 -3.01 -13.87
CA ASN A 27 5.52 -2.94 -13.22
C ASN A 27 6.65 -3.34 -14.17
N CYS A 28 7.82 -2.77 -13.94
CA CYS A 28 9.04 -3.19 -14.61
C CYS A 28 9.33 -4.68 -14.33
N GLY A 29 9.87 -5.40 -15.32
CA GLY A 29 10.29 -6.78 -15.12
C GLY A 29 11.33 -6.90 -14.00
N GLY A 30 11.08 -7.78 -13.02
CA GLY A 30 11.97 -7.95 -11.86
C GLY A 30 11.87 -6.87 -10.78
N CYS A 31 10.88 -5.98 -10.83
CA CYS A 31 10.71 -4.91 -9.86
C CYS A 31 10.47 -5.47 -8.44
N GLY A 32 11.28 -5.05 -7.46
CA GLY A 32 11.16 -5.44 -6.06
C GLY A 32 9.82 -5.05 -5.42
N MET A 33 9.17 -4.01 -5.92
CA MET A 33 7.82 -3.61 -5.48
C MET A 33 6.80 -4.73 -5.70
N SER A 34 6.89 -5.48 -6.80
CA SER A 34 6.01 -6.64 -7.05
C SER A 34 6.21 -7.75 -6.02
N ILE A 35 7.45 -7.98 -5.61
CA ILE A 35 7.78 -8.95 -4.56
C ILE A 35 7.21 -8.47 -3.23
N ALA A 36 7.43 -7.22 -2.86
CA ALA A 36 6.92 -6.61 -1.63
C ALA A 36 5.39 -6.69 -1.55
N LEU A 37 4.66 -6.34 -2.62
CA LEU A 37 3.20 -6.44 -2.68
C LEU A 37 2.70 -7.88 -2.53
N ASN A 38 3.40 -8.86 -3.11
CA ASN A 38 3.04 -10.27 -2.95
C ASN A 38 3.29 -10.78 -1.53
N MET A 39 4.38 -10.36 -0.89
CA MET A 39 4.65 -10.69 0.52
C MET A 39 3.62 -10.06 1.43
N LEU A 40 3.30 -8.77 1.21
CA LEU A 40 2.30 -8.05 1.96
C LEU A 40 0.91 -8.69 1.79
N SER A 41 0.54 -9.11 0.58
CA SER A 41 -0.71 -9.85 0.32
C SER A 41 -0.85 -11.09 1.20
N ARG A 42 0.23 -11.83 1.39
CA ARG A 42 0.25 -13.01 2.26
C ARG A 42 0.12 -12.66 3.73
N ALA A 43 0.79 -11.59 4.17
CA ALA A 43 0.76 -11.13 5.55
C ALA A 43 -0.63 -10.63 5.99
N ILE A 44 -1.37 -10.01 5.06
CA ILE A 44 -2.71 -9.46 5.33
C ILE A 44 -3.86 -10.34 4.83
N ALA A 45 -3.57 -11.57 4.42
CA ALA A 45 -4.56 -12.49 3.85
C ALA A 45 -5.81 -12.62 4.76
N GLY A 46 -6.99 -12.57 4.15
CA GLY A 46 -8.26 -12.65 4.87
C GLY A 46 -8.72 -11.34 5.55
N ARG A 47 -7.94 -10.26 5.48
CA ARG A 47 -8.35 -8.95 5.99
C ARG A 47 -8.94 -8.08 4.89
N LYS A 48 -9.97 -7.32 5.21
CA LYS A 48 -10.50 -6.28 4.34
C LYS A 48 -9.52 -5.09 4.34
N VAL A 49 -9.07 -4.69 3.17
CA VAL A 49 -8.04 -3.65 3.01
C VAL A 49 -8.50 -2.59 2.02
N GLN A 50 -8.25 -1.34 2.36
CA GLN A 50 -8.33 -0.17 1.48
C GLN A 50 -6.94 0.39 1.29
N MET A 51 -6.49 0.54 0.04
CA MET A 51 -5.18 1.10 -0.26
C MET A 51 -5.25 2.60 -0.53
N VAL A 52 -4.25 3.33 -0.06
CA VAL A 52 -3.97 4.73 -0.43
C VAL A 52 -2.60 4.76 -1.09
N ILE A 53 -2.53 5.24 -2.32
CA ILE A 53 -1.30 5.29 -3.09
C ILE A 53 -1.10 6.71 -3.64
N PRO A 54 -0.01 7.39 -3.25
CA PRO A 54 0.32 8.70 -3.81
C PRO A 54 0.82 8.60 -5.25
N ALA A 55 1.02 9.74 -5.90
CA ALA A 55 1.67 9.80 -7.20
C ALA A 55 3.08 9.19 -7.13
N CYS A 56 3.26 8.00 -7.71
CA CYS A 56 4.48 7.20 -7.68
C CYS A 56 4.37 6.02 -8.65
N CYS A 57 5.37 5.16 -8.74
CA CYS A 57 5.29 3.92 -9.53
C CYS A 57 4.08 3.07 -9.12
N GLY A 58 3.74 3.03 -7.84
CA GLY A 58 2.59 2.27 -7.33
C GLY A 58 1.27 2.64 -8.00
N ILE A 59 1.01 3.93 -8.27
CA ILE A 59 -0.25 4.31 -8.93
C ILE A 59 -0.25 3.95 -10.43
N VAL A 60 0.92 3.98 -11.07
CA VAL A 60 1.06 3.57 -12.49
C VAL A 60 0.82 2.07 -12.63
N THR A 61 1.20 1.29 -11.64
CA THR A 61 0.99 -0.17 -11.58
C THR A 61 -0.46 -0.58 -11.78
N ALA A 62 -1.42 0.25 -11.40
CA ALA A 62 -2.84 -0.02 -11.57
C ALA A 62 -3.20 -0.30 -13.03
N GLY A 63 -2.50 0.33 -13.99
CA GLY A 63 -2.85 0.30 -15.40
C GLY A 63 -3.92 1.34 -15.76
N PRO A 64 -4.35 1.37 -17.03
CA PRO A 64 -5.30 2.35 -17.54
C PRO A 64 -6.72 2.03 -17.06
N PHE A 65 -7.49 3.09 -16.76
CA PHE A 65 -8.93 2.95 -16.49
C PHE A 65 -9.64 2.34 -17.72
N PRO A 66 -10.62 1.44 -17.53
CA PRO A 66 -11.29 1.05 -16.28
C PRO A 66 -10.67 -0.16 -15.55
N TYR A 67 -9.52 -0.62 -15.97
CA TYR A 67 -8.85 -1.78 -15.39
C TYR A 67 -8.05 -1.39 -14.16
N SER A 68 -7.85 -2.35 -13.25
CA SER A 68 -6.94 -2.23 -12.14
C SER A 68 -6.23 -3.54 -11.88
N ALA A 69 -4.91 -3.48 -11.81
CA ALA A 69 -4.08 -4.61 -11.41
C ALA A 69 -4.07 -4.82 -9.88
N TYR A 70 -4.68 -3.94 -9.12
CA TYR A 70 -4.83 -4.14 -7.67
C TYR A 70 -6.03 -5.01 -7.32
N GLY A 71 -5.87 -5.88 -6.32
CA GLY A 71 -6.92 -6.75 -5.80
C GLY A 71 -7.71 -6.15 -4.64
N ALA A 72 -7.38 -4.93 -4.22
CA ALA A 72 -8.07 -4.15 -3.20
C ALA A 72 -8.49 -2.79 -3.80
N PRO A 73 -9.52 -2.13 -3.24
CA PRO A 73 -9.84 -0.76 -3.62
C PRO A 73 -8.65 0.17 -3.41
N VAL A 74 -8.41 1.08 -4.35
CA VAL A 74 -7.31 2.04 -4.30
C VAL A 74 -7.84 3.46 -4.38
N ILE A 75 -7.38 4.32 -3.49
CA ILE A 75 -7.54 5.77 -3.58
C ILE A 75 -6.20 6.36 -4.01
N ALA A 76 -6.19 7.03 -5.17
CA ALA A 76 -5.05 7.80 -5.61
C ALA A 76 -4.97 9.11 -4.81
N ALA A 77 -3.83 9.37 -4.21
CA ALA A 77 -3.57 10.59 -3.44
C ALA A 77 -2.56 11.50 -4.17
N THR A 78 -2.56 12.77 -3.86
CA THR A 78 -1.48 13.64 -4.30
C THR A 78 -0.16 13.24 -3.65
N PHE A 79 0.95 13.62 -4.26
CA PHE A 79 2.28 13.12 -3.88
C PHE A 79 2.61 13.30 -2.38
N ALA A 80 2.22 14.45 -1.80
CA ALA A 80 2.48 14.76 -0.40
C ALA A 80 1.42 14.26 0.60
N SER A 81 0.21 13.83 0.14
CA SER A 81 -0.95 13.73 1.03
C SER A 81 -1.34 12.32 1.46
N ALA A 82 -0.57 11.32 1.10
CA ALA A 82 -0.98 9.92 1.28
C ALA A 82 -1.31 9.57 2.74
N ALA A 83 -0.46 9.95 3.70
CA ALA A 83 -0.70 9.68 5.11
C ALA A 83 -1.92 10.47 5.65
N ALA A 84 -2.14 11.70 5.18
CA ALA A 84 -3.31 12.50 5.58
C ALA A 84 -4.62 11.88 5.07
N VAL A 85 -4.65 11.41 3.81
CA VAL A 85 -5.81 10.69 3.26
C VAL A 85 -6.02 9.38 4.01
N ALA A 86 -4.96 8.62 4.28
CA ALA A 86 -5.04 7.38 5.05
C ALA A 86 -5.59 7.61 6.47
N THR A 87 -5.15 8.67 7.16
CA THR A 87 -5.70 9.09 8.45
C THR A 87 -7.20 9.34 8.38
N GLY A 88 -7.66 10.12 7.38
CA GLY A 88 -9.09 10.40 7.21
C GLY A 88 -9.92 9.12 7.02
N LEU A 89 -9.42 8.19 6.20
CA LEU A 89 -10.08 6.90 5.97
C LEU A 89 -10.10 6.02 7.24
N ALA A 90 -9.01 5.99 8.00
CA ALA A 90 -8.96 5.26 9.26
C ALA A 90 -10.00 5.78 10.26
N ARG A 91 -10.15 7.10 10.38
CA ARG A 91 -11.18 7.71 11.22
C ARG A 91 -12.60 7.40 10.77
N VAL A 92 -12.84 7.38 9.45
CA VAL A 92 -14.16 6.98 8.91
C VAL A 92 -14.42 5.50 9.18
N ALA A 93 -13.45 4.62 8.99
CA ALA A 93 -13.59 3.20 9.31
C ALA A 93 -13.89 2.98 10.80
N GLU A 94 -13.15 3.65 11.69
CA GLU A 94 -13.36 3.61 13.14
C GLU A 94 -14.78 4.08 13.52
N SER A 95 -15.20 5.24 13.01
CA SER A 95 -16.52 5.80 13.33
C SER A 95 -17.69 4.91 12.88
N ASN A 96 -17.50 4.15 11.83
CA ASN A 96 -18.49 3.22 11.29
C ASN A 96 -18.34 1.78 11.82
N SER A 97 -17.39 1.53 12.73
CA SER A 97 -17.05 0.17 13.19
C SER A 97 -16.72 -0.78 12.01
N ASP A 98 -16.14 -0.25 10.93
CA ASP A 98 -15.74 -1.03 9.77
C ASP A 98 -14.35 -1.65 10.03
N PRO A 99 -14.20 -2.98 9.95
CA PRO A 99 -12.93 -3.66 10.19
C PRO A 99 -11.88 -3.45 9.08
N THR A 100 -12.16 -2.60 8.08
CA THR A 100 -11.25 -2.31 6.97
C THR A 100 -9.94 -1.73 7.48
N ARG A 101 -8.82 -2.35 7.09
CA ARG A 101 -7.48 -1.85 7.39
C ARG A 101 -7.02 -0.88 6.30
N ILE A 102 -6.48 0.24 6.70
CA ILE A 102 -5.98 1.25 5.78
C ILE A 102 -4.49 1.03 5.55
N LEU A 103 -4.14 0.72 4.30
CA LEU A 103 -2.78 0.50 3.84
C LEU A 103 -2.35 1.67 2.98
N CYS A 104 -1.44 2.49 3.47
CA CYS A 104 -0.74 3.49 2.69
C CYS A 104 0.51 2.85 2.06
N PHE A 105 0.60 2.85 0.73
CA PHE A 105 1.70 2.26 0.00
C PHE A 105 2.37 3.32 -0.87
N ALA A 106 3.52 3.82 -0.43
CA ALA A 106 4.19 5.00 -1.00
C ALA A 106 5.63 4.69 -1.40
N GLY A 107 6.16 5.42 -2.36
CA GLY A 107 7.59 5.41 -2.66
C GLY A 107 8.38 6.27 -1.68
N ASP A 108 9.69 6.19 -1.77
CA ASP A 108 10.66 6.93 -0.96
C ASP A 108 10.47 8.45 -1.04
N GLY A 109 10.29 9.03 -2.22
CA GLY A 109 10.03 10.47 -2.36
C GLY A 109 8.73 10.93 -1.68
N GLY A 110 7.67 10.12 -1.77
CA GLY A 110 6.40 10.34 -1.07
C GLY A 110 6.47 10.05 0.43
N THR A 111 7.58 9.50 0.91
CA THR A 111 7.82 9.15 2.30
C THR A 111 8.80 10.10 2.96
N TYR A 112 10.04 10.16 2.46
CA TYR A 112 11.15 10.89 3.11
C TYR A 112 11.24 12.34 2.69
N ASP A 113 10.67 12.70 1.54
CA ASP A 113 10.73 14.06 0.99
C ASP A 113 9.39 14.78 1.19
N ILE A 114 8.60 14.91 0.12
CA ILE A 114 7.39 15.73 0.13
C ILE A 114 6.29 15.22 1.07
N GLY A 115 6.27 13.92 1.38
CA GLY A 115 5.26 13.31 2.25
C GLY A 115 5.61 13.34 3.74
N LEU A 116 6.85 13.67 4.11
CA LEU A 116 7.35 13.54 5.49
C LEU A 116 6.48 14.25 6.52
N ALA A 117 6.00 15.44 6.23
CA ALA A 117 5.16 16.20 7.15
C ALA A 117 3.87 15.48 7.52
N THR A 118 3.19 14.86 6.54
CA THR A 118 1.93 14.14 6.77
C THR A 118 2.15 12.81 7.49
N ILE A 119 3.27 12.14 7.23
CA ILE A 119 3.66 10.91 7.93
C ILE A 119 4.02 11.21 9.38
N SER A 120 4.83 12.24 9.62
CA SER A 120 5.20 12.68 10.98
C SER A 120 3.96 12.99 11.80
N ALA A 121 3.01 13.73 11.23
CA ALA A 121 1.75 14.06 11.90
C ALA A 121 0.87 12.83 12.17
N ALA A 122 0.82 11.86 11.26
CA ALA A 122 0.09 10.62 11.46
C ALA A 122 0.75 9.75 12.56
N ALA A 123 2.08 9.68 12.57
CA ALA A 123 2.85 8.96 13.59
C ALA A 123 2.68 9.59 14.98
N GLU A 124 2.74 10.92 15.09
CA GLU A 124 2.53 11.63 16.35
C GLU A 124 1.17 11.31 16.96
N ARG A 125 0.13 11.24 16.13
CA ARG A 125 -1.24 10.92 16.58
C ARG A 125 -1.50 9.43 16.74
N ASN A 126 -0.51 8.59 16.46
CA ASN A 126 -0.63 7.13 16.48
C ASN A 126 -1.85 6.62 15.70
N GLU A 127 -2.02 7.10 14.46
CA GLU A 127 -3.15 6.74 13.61
C GLU A 127 -3.14 5.25 13.25
N ASP A 128 -4.31 4.60 13.25
CA ASP A 128 -4.44 3.15 12.91
C ASP A 128 -4.32 2.94 11.39
N ILE A 129 -3.15 3.18 10.87
CA ILE A 129 -2.79 2.96 9.46
C ILE A 129 -1.54 2.10 9.35
N LEU A 130 -1.48 1.25 8.33
CA LEU A 130 -0.24 0.60 7.95
C LEU A 130 0.41 1.42 6.84
N PHE A 131 1.53 2.07 7.15
CA PHE A 131 2.32 2.80 6.16
C PHE A 131 3.49 1.93 5.70
N VAL A 132 3.56 1.67 4.40
CA VAL A 132 4.63 0.89 3.77
C VAL A 132 5.32 1.75 2.73
N CYS A 133 6.61 1.98 2.93
CA CYS A 133 7.48 2.60 1.95
C CYS A 133 8.17 1.52 1.14
N TYR A 134 8.03 1.57 -0.19
CA TYR A 134 8.93 0.86 -1.09
C TYR A 134 10.01 1.85 -1.54
N ASP A 135 11.23 1.54 -1.15
CA ASP A 135 12.38 2.40 -1.36
C ASP A 135 13.21 1.89 -2.53
N ASN A 136 13.40 2.74 -3.53
CA ASN A 136 14.29 2.50 -4.66
C ASN A 136 15.28 3.65 -4.88
N GLU A 137 15.36 4.60 -3.93
CA GLU A 137 16.30 5.73 -3.87
C GLU A 137 16.14 6.75 -5.01
N ILE A 138 15.09 6.63 -5.84
CA ILE A 138 14.89 7.50 -7.01
C ILE A 138 13.43 7.91 -7.23
N TYR A 139 13.25 9.06 -7.87
CA TYR A 139 12.00 9.45 -8.53
C TYR A 139 11.93 8.83 -9.94
N GLY A 140 11.51 7.56 -10.03
CA GLY A 140 11.57 6.79 -11.26
C GLY A 140 10.71 7.37 -12.39
N ASN A 141 9.49 7.82 -12.10
CA ASN A 141 8.54 8.31 -13.12
C ASN A 141 8.97 9.62 -13.77
N THR A 142 9.79 10.43 -13.10
CA THR A 142 10.23 11.74 -13.60
C THR A 142 11.60 11.69 -14.26
N GLY A 143 12.21 10.51 -14.39
CA GLY A 143 13.46 10.31 -15.10
C GLY A 143 14.67 9.93 -14.23
N GLY A 144 14.46 9.62 -12.94
CA GLY A 144 15.51 9.05 -12.10
C GLY A 144 16.25 10.04 -11.22
N GLN A 145 15.61 11.11 -10.75
CA GLN A 145 16.19 12.01 -9.77
C GLN A 145 16.40 11.26 -8.44
N ARG A 146 17.46 11.60 -7.71
CA ARG A 146 17.74 11.04 -6.40
C ARG A 146 16.68 11.49 -5.38
N SER A 147 16.19 10.56 -4.55
CA SER A 147 15.39 10.88 -3.36
C SER A 147 16.31 11.14 -2.15
N SER A 148 15.74 11.57 -1.04
CA SER A 148 16.47 11.73 0.24
C SER A 148 16.60 10.43 1.03
N ALA A 149 16.21 9.30 0.45
CA ALA A 149 16.48 7.99 1.03
C ALA A 149 18.00 7.83 1.25
N PRO A 150 18.46 7.30 2.39
CA PRO A 150 19.89 7.11 2.62
C PRO A 150 20.45 6.10 1.60
N PRO A 151 21.71 6.27 1.21
CA PRO A 151 22.38 5.34 0.31
C PRO A 151 22.62 3.97 0.96
#